data_c1f4b4e91ae0d231f921b3f7c65a83c8
#
_entry.id   c1f4b4e91ae0d231f921b3f7c65a83c8
#
_cell.length_a   1.000
_cell.length_b   1.000
_cell.length_c   1.000
_cell.angle_alpha   90.00
_cell.angle_beta   90.00
_cell.angle_gamma   90.00
#
_symmetry.space_group_name_H-M   'P 1'
#
loop_
_entity.id
_entity.type
_entity.pdbx_description
1 polymer ?
#
loop_
_entity_poly.entity_id
_entity_poly.type
_entity_poly.pdbx_seq_one_letter_code
_entity_poly.pdbx_strand_id
1 'polypeptide(L)'
;GNSSQITDGSSAILIMSEEKAKALGLTPRARFVDFSLAGADPRFMLTAPIPATQKVLQRACMNIDQMDLVEINEAFASVVLAWEKEIHPDMNKVNVNGGAIALGHPLGCSGARLMTTLLNELERTGGRYGLQTMCEGGGMANATIIERLG
;
A
#
# COMPACT_ATOMS: atom_id res chain seq x y z
N GLY A 1 -11.50 12.81 14.24
CA GLY A 1 -11.54 13.35 12.88
C GLY A 1 -10.20 13.29 12.15
N ASN A 2 -9.10 12.98 12.85
CA ASN A 2 -7.75 12.89 12.25
C ASN A 2 -7.06 11.55 12.55
N SER A 3 -7.82 10.56 12.97
CA SER A 3 -7.32 9.24 13.34
C SER A 3 -8.24 8.18 12.78
N SER A 4 -7.66 7.03 12.43
CA SER A 4 -8.44 5.86 12.04
C SER A 4 -9.27 5.34 13.20
N GLN A 5 -10.45 4.83 12.93
CA GLN A 5 -11.28 4.17 13.93
C GLN A 5 -10.87 2.70 14.06
N ILE A 6 -10.87 2.20 15.28
CA ILE A 6 -10.76 0.76 15.54
C ILE A 6 -12.07 0.13 15.10
N THR A 7 -12.00 -0.83 14.21
CA THR A 7 -13.15 -1.49 13.60
C THR A 7 -12.91 -2.99 13.47
N ASP A 8 -13.98 -3.75 13.34
CA ASP A 8 -13.91 -5.15 12.94
C ASP A 8 -13.88 -5.25 11.42
N GLY A 9 -13.17 -6.25 10.89
CA GLY A 9 -13.10 -6.49 9.45
C GLY A 9 -12.25 -7.70 9.13
N SER A 10 -12.49 -8.25 7.95
CA SER A 10 -11.69 -9.34 7.38
C SER A 10 -11.44 -9.10 5.91
N SER A 11 -10.32 -9.59 5.42
CA SER A 11 -9.95 -9.58 3.99
C SER A 11 -9.08 -10.78 3.69
N ALA A 12 -9.06 -11.19 2.43
CA ALA A 12 -8.24 -12.30 1.98
C ALA A 12 -7.65 -12.01 0.60
N ILE A 13 -6.40 -12.40 0.41
CA ILE A 13 -5.68 -12.34 -0.87
C ILE A 13 -5.13 -13.73 -1.15
N LEU A 14 -5.36 -14.22 -2.37
CA LEU A 14 -4.76 -15.47 -2.83
C LEU A 14 -3.43 -15.16 -3.53
N ILE A 15 -2.35 -15.67 -2.97
CA ILE A 15 -0.99 -15.46 -3.48
C ILE A 15 -0.38 -16.82 -3.81
N MET A 16 0.22 -16.93 -4.99
CA MET A 16 0.92 -18.13 -5.42
C MET A 16 1.98 -17.82 -6.47
N SER A 17 2.83 -18.79 -6.80
CA SER A 17 3.75 -18.64 -7.92
C SER A 17 3.00 -18.68 -9.27
N GLU A 18 3.61 -18.10 -10.30
CA GLU A 18 3.06 -18.10 -11.65
C GLU A 18 2.84 -19.52 -12.16
N GLU A 19 3.79 -20.44 -11.89
CA GLU A 19 3.70 -21.85 -12.27
C GLU A 19 2.49 -22.52 -11.63
N LYS A 20 2.21 -22.20 -10.35
CA LYS A 20 1.06 -22.77 -9.64
C LYS A 20 -0.25 -22.21 -10.18
N ALA A 21 -0.31 -20.93 -10.49
CA ALA A 21 -1.49 -20.33 -11.11
C ALA A 21 -1.81 -20.99 -12.46
N LYS A 22 -0.81 -21.17 -13.32
CA LYS A 22 -0.94 -21.87 -14.60
C LYS A 22 -1.40 -23.32 -14.43
N ALA A 23 -0.82 -24.04 -13.49
CA ALA A 23 -1.18 -25.44 -13.21
C ALA A 23 -2.62 -25.60 -12.73
N LEU A 24 -3.18 -24.59 -12.06
CA LEU A 24 -4.56 -24.54 -11.58
C LEU A 24 -5.55 -23.90 -12.57
N GLY A 25 -5.08 -23.42 -13.73
CA GLY A 25 -5.92 -22.71 -14.69
C GLY A 25 -6.43 -21.36 -14.19
N LEU A 26 -5.73 -20.74 -13.24
CA LEU A 26 -6.10 -19.44 -12.67
C LEU A 26 -5.42 -18.30 -13.44
N THR A 27 -6.17 -17.22 -13.65
CA THR A 27 -5.66 -16.01 -14.27
C THR A 27 -5.16 -15.05 -13.17
N PRO A 28 -3.84 -14.77 -13.09
CA PRO A 28 -3.34 -13.78 -12.13
C PRO A 28 -3.83 -12.38 -12.51
N ARG A 29 -4.32 -11.63 -11.53
CA ARG A 29 -4.79 -10.25 -11.72
C ARG A 29 -3.65 -9.23 -11.60
N ALA A 30 -2.67 -9.54 -10.76
CA ALA A 30 -1.49 -8.70 -10.54
C ALA A 30 -0.27 -9.57 -10.22
N ARG A 31 0.91 -8.96 -10.32
CA ARG A 31 2.15 -9.52 -9.79
C ARG A 31 2.82 -8.53 -8.84
N PHE A 32 3.56 -9.04 -7.89
CA PHE A 32 4.47 -8.23 -7.08
C PHE A 32 5.68 -7.81 -7.93
N VAL A 33 5.95 -6.51 -7.98
CA VAL A 33 7.17 -5.97 -8.60
C VAL A 33 8.31 -6.06 -7.60
N ASP A 34 8.10 -5.46 -6.41
CA ASP A 34 9.02 -5.54 -5.29
C ASP A 34 8.29 -5.17 -3.99
N PHE A 35 8.93 -5.46 -2.86
CA PHE A 35 8.47 -5.07 -1.53
C PHE A 35 9.65 -4.75 -0.63
N SER A 36 9.43 -3.94 0.38
CA SER A 36 10.45 -3.54 1.34
C SER A 36 9.90 -3.50 2.75
N LEU A 37 10.81 -3.67 3.71
CA LEU A 37 10.59 -3.37 5.11
C LEU A 37 11.57 -2.29 5.53
N ALA A 38 11.15 -1.39 6.40
CA ALA A 38 12.00 -0.34 6.96
C ALA A 38 11.67 -0.12 8.44
N GLY A 39 12.67 0.36 9.16
CA GLY A 39 12.54 0.88 10.52
C GLY A 39 12.91 2.36 10.54
N ALA A 40 12.31 3.11 11.46
CA ALA A 40 12.60 4.50 11.74
C ALA A 40 12.69 4.71 13.27
N ASP A 41 12.92 5.95 13.72
CA ASP A 41 13.01 6.24 15.16
C ASP A 41 11.72 5.80 15.88
N PRO A 42 11.79 4.85 16.82
CA PRO A 42 10.63 4.31 17.49
C PRO A 42 9.89 5.34 18.36
N ARG A 43 10.52 6.46 18.71
CA ARG A 43 9.85 7.56 19.44
C ARG A 43 8.80 8.27 18.58
N PHE A 44 9.07 8.45 17.28
CA PHE A 44 8.08 8.96 16.32
C PHE A 44 7.14 7.87 15.82
N MET A 45 7.57 6.62 15.91
CA MET A 45 6.85 5.37 15.66
C MET A 45 6.28 5.21 14.24
N LEU A 46 5.71 6.26 13.63
CA LEU A 46 4.86 6.16 12.43
C LEU A 46 5.48 6.83 11.18
N THR A 47 6.78 7.15 11.21
CA THR A 47 7.48 7.77 10.06
C THR A 47 8.12 6.75 9.11
N ALA A 48 8.15 5.48 9.46
CA ALA A 48 8.77 4.42 8.68
C ALA A 48 8.18 4.18 7.27
N PRO A 49 6.91 4.51 6.93
CA PRO A 49 6.43 4.49 5.55
C PRO A 49 7.28 5.30 4.58
N ILE A 50 7.94 6.37 5.04
CA ILE A 50 8.83 7.20 4.24
C ILE A 50 10.03 6.38 3.73
N PRO A 51 10.93 5.86 4.60
CA PRO A 51 12.06 5.07 4.15
C PRO A 51 11.63 3.73 3.50
N ALA A 52 10.48 3.14 3.86
CA ALA A 52 9.97 1.96 3.19
C ALA A 52 9.61 2.26 1.73
N THR A 53 8.90 3.36 1.46
CA THR A 53 8.57 3.82 0.11
C THR A 53 9.82 4.11 -0.71
N GLN A 54 10.76 4.88 -0.17
CA GLN A 54 12.02 5.20 -0.84
C GLN A 54 12.80 3.93 -1.23
N LYS A 55 12.88 2.98 -0.31
CA LYS A 55 13.60 1.71 -0.50
C LYS A 55 12.96 0.84 -1.58
N VAL A 56 11.63 0.70 -1.59
CA VAL A 56 10.96 -0.13 -2.60
C VAL A 56 11.05 0.49 -3.99
N LEU A 57 10.90 1.81 -4.11
CA LEU A 57 11.07 2.54 -5.37
C LEU A 57 12.49 2.39 -5.91
N GLN A 58 13.50 2.58 -5.04
CA GLN A 58 14.91 2.40 -5.42
C GLN A 58 15.20 0.98 -5.92
N ARG A 59 14.72 -0.06 -5.20
CA ARG A 59 14.93 -1.46 -5.57
C ARG A 59 14.25 -1.82 -6.88
N ALA A 60 13.05 -1.29 -7.11
CA ALA A 60 12.31 -1.49 -8.36
C ALA A 60 12.86 -0.64 -9.53
N CYS A 61 13.85 0.23 -9.29
CA CYS A 61 14.33 1.23 -10.25
C CYS A 61 13.19 2.10 -10.80
N MET A 62 12.25 2.48 -9.94
CA MET A 62 11.08 3.29 -10.26
C MET A 62 11.07 4.58 -9.42
N ASN A 63 10.23 5.53 -9.81
CA ASN A 63 9.93 6.73 -9.04
C ASN A 63 8.43 6.83 -8.73
N ILE A 64 8.05 7.73 -7.84
CA ILE A 64 6.65 7.87 -7.37
C ILE A 64 5.69 8.29 -8.50
N ASP A 65 6.15 9.07 -9.48
CA ASP A 65 5.32 9.55 -10.59
C ASP A 65 4.85 8.43 -11.51
N GLN A 66 5.60 7.30 -11.54
CA GLN A 66 5.23 6.11 -12.31
C GLN A 66 4.13 5.28 -11.65
N MET A 67 3.74 5.60 -10.42
CA MET A 67 2.60 4.96 -9.77
C MET A 67 1.30 5.59 -10.29
N ASP A 68 0.39 4.75 -10.76
CA ASP A 68 -0.95 5.17 -11.16
C ASP A 68 -1.83 5.43 -9.96
N LEU A 69 -1.66 4.63 -8.90
CA LEU A 69 -2.38 4.72 -7.64
C LEU A 69 -1.47 4.40 -6.45
N VAL A 70 -1.80 4.99 -5.31
CA VAL A 70 -1.16 4.73 -4.03
C VAL A 70 -2.21 4.50 -2.95
N GLU A 71 -2.03 3.46 -2.16
CA GLU A 71 -2.76 3.21 -0.92
C GLU A 71 -1.79 3.31 0.25
N ILE A 72 -1.94 4.35 1.07
CA ILE A 72 -1.21 4.51 2.33
C ILE A 72 -2.18 4.39 3.51
N ASN A 73 -1.84 3.57 4.50
CA ASN A 73 -2.70 3.44 5.67
C ASN A 73 -2.73 4.72 6.50
N GLU A 74 -3.93 5.24 6.72
CA GLU A 74 -4.18 6.47 7.50
C GLU A 74 -4.36 6.14 8.98
N ALA A 75 -3.35 5.59 9.64
CA ALA A 75 -3.42 5.40 11.09
C ALA A 75 -3.75 6.74 11.79
N PHE A 76 -3.08 7.80 11.35
CA PHE A 76 -3.35 9.20 11.69
C PHE A 76 -3.13 10.07 10.45
N ALA A 77 -3.82 11.19 10.35
CA ALA A 77 -3.63 12.15 9.25
C ALA A 77 -2.16 12.63 9.17
N SER A 78 -1.49 12.79 10.31
CA SER A 78 -0.08 13.19 10.38
C SER A 78 0.87 12.22 9.70
N VAL A 79 0.54 10.93 9.64
CA VAL A 79 1.35 9.92 8.94
C VAL A 79 1.36 10.19 7.44
N VAL A 80 0.18 10.41 6.86
CA VAL A 80 0.03 10.71 5.44
C VAL A 80 0.67 12.05 5.09
N LEU A 81 0.45 13.08 5.90
CA LEU A 81 1.01 14.41 5.67
C LEU A 81 2.55 14.41 5.78
N ALA A 82 3.12 13.65 6.70
CA ALA A 82 4.58 13.51 6.79
C ALA A 82 5.15 12.76 5.58
N TRP A 83 4.46 11.71 5.15
CA TRP A 83 4.85 10.94 3.96
C TRP A 83 4.72 11.78 2.69
N GLU A 84 3.63 12.52 2.50
CA GLU A 84 3.40 13.46 1.40
C GLU A 84 4.56 14.48 1.30
N LYS A 85 4.93 15.07 2.44
CA LYS A 85 5.98 16.09 2.52
C LYS A 85 7.35 15.59 2.06
N GLU A 86 7.66 14.31 2.26
CA GLU A 86 8.98 13.74 1.96
C GLU A 86 9.02 13.00 0.61
N ILE A 87 7.89 12.44 0.17
CA ILE A 87 7.80 11.64 -1.05
C ILE A 87 7.32 12.47 -2.25
N HIS A 88 6.58 13.55 -2.00
CA HIS A 88 6.01 14.46 -3.02
C HIS A 88 5.15 13.74 -4.09
N PRO A 89 4.19 12.90 -3.70
CA PRO A 89 3.31 12.23 -4.66
C PRO A 89 2.27 13.20 -5.23
N ASP A 90 1.65 12.80 -6.35
CA ASP A 90 0.38 13.39 -6.76
C ASP A 90 -0.74 12.90 -5.83
N MET A 91 -1.23 13.78 -4.95
CA MET A 91 -2.27 13.43 -3.97
C MET A 91 -3.61 13.07 -4.61
N ASN A 92 -3.85 13.39 -5.88
CA ASN A 92 -5.05 12.92 -6.60
C ASN A 92 -5.01 11.41 -6.88
N LYS A 93 -3.86 10.78 -6.72
CA LYS A 93 -3.66 9.33 -6.89
C LYS A 93 -3.61 8.56 -5.55
N VAL A 94 -3.70 9.26 -4.42
CA VAL A 94 -3.52 8.68 -3.08
C VAL A 94 -4.86 8.44 -2.42
N ASN A 95 -5.11 7.20 -1.96
CA ASN A 95 -6.31 6.80 -1.22
C ASN A 95 -7.62 7.26 -1.88
N VAL A 96 -7.71 7.12 -3.19
CA VAL A 96 -8.80 7.68 -4.02
C VAL A 96 -10.20 7.16 -3.66
N ASN A 97 -10.28 6.03 -2.99
CA ASN A 97 -11.54 5.44 -2.51
C ASN A 97 -11.76 5.64 -0.99
N GLY A 98 -11.04 6.59 -0.39
CA GLY A 98 -11.02 6.82 1.05
C GLY A 98 -10.00 5.92 1.77
N GLY A 99 -9.48 6.41 2.88
CA GLY A 99 -8.53 5.72 3.73
C GLY A 99 -9.13 5.30 5.07
N ALA A 100 -8.27 4.87 5.99
CA ALA A 100 -8.68 4.34 7.28
C ALA A 100 -9.41 5.35 8.18
N ILE A 101 -9.20 6.65 7.98
CA ILE A 101 -9.95 7.69 8.72
C ILE A 101 -11.44 7.65 8.37
N ALA A 102 -11.76 7.40 7.10
CA ALA A 102 -13.13 7.30 6.64
C ALA A 102 -13.74 5.89 6.80
N LEU A 103 -12.93 4.86 6.55
CA LEU A 103 -13.39 3.47 6.40
C LEU A 103 -13.15 2.61 7.64
N GLY A 104 -12.31 3.07 8.57
CA GLY A 104 -11.85 2.30 9.72
C GLY A 104 -10.56 1.52 9.45
N HIS A 105 -9.98 1.03 10.54
CA HIS A 105 -8.69 0.32 10.53
C HIS A 105 -8.77 -0.97 11.35
N PRO A 106 -9.33 -2.06 10.79
CA PRO A 106 -9.21 -3.37 11.42
C PRO A 106 -7.79 -3.89 11.22
N LEU A 107 -6.97 -3.85 12.29
CA LEU A 107 -5.52 -3.97 12.23
C LEU A 107 -5.03 -5.19 11.42
N GLY A 108 -5.54 -6.36 11.71
CA GLY A 108 -5.15 -7.60 11.03
C GLY A 108 -5.69 -7.73 9.58
N CYS A 109 -6.67 -6.90 9.22
CA CYS A 109 -7.30 -6.91 7.89
C CYS A 109 -6.69 -5.86 6.95
N SER A 110 -6.25 -4.71 7.47
CA SER A 110 -5.99 -3.51 6.68
C SER A 110 -4.97 -3.71 5.57
N GLY A 111 -3.91 -4.48 5.76
CA GLY A 111 -2.92 -4.72 4.72
C GLY A 111 -3.53 -5.37 3.47
N ALA A 112 -4.29 -6.45 3.66
CA ALA A 112 -4.97 -7.13 2.56
C ALA A 112 -6.12 -6.28 1.98
N ARG A 113 -6.81 -5.48 2.82
CA ARG A 113 -7.86 -4.56 2.35
C ARG A 113 -7.29 -3.47 1.43
N LEU A 114 -6.20 -2.81 1.84
CA LEU A 114 -5.52 -1.80 1.02
C LEU A 114 -5.10 -2.38 -0.33
N MET A 115 -4.49 -3.57 -0.32
CA MET A 115 -4.08 -4.27 -1.54
C MET A 115 -5.27 -4.60 -2.44
N THR A 116 -6.39 -5.04 -1.86
CA THR A 116 -7.61 -5.34 -2.60
C THR A 116 -8.21 -4.07 -3.22
N THR A 117 -8.28 -2.99 -2.45
CA THR A 117 -8.74 -1.68 -2.94
C THR A 117 -7.87 -1.19 -4.09
N LEU A 118 -6.54 -1.21 -3.91
CA LEU A 118 -5.56 -0.79 -4.90
C LEU A 118 -5.72 -1.57 -6.21
N LEU A 119 -5.78 -2.90 -6.14
CA LEU A 119 -5.90 -3.74 -7.33
C LEU A 119 -7.22 -3.51 -8.08
N ASN A 120 -8.34 -3.49 -7.36
CA ASN A 120 -9.64 -3.24 -8.00
C ASN A 120 -9.72 -1.86 -8.65
N GLU A 121 -9.10 -0.85 -8.04
CA GLU A 121 -9.09 0.50 -8.60
C GLU A 121 -8.15 0.60 -9.82
N LEU A 122 -7.00 -0.08 -9.80
CA LEU A 122 -6.14 -0.22 -11.00
C LEU A 122 -6.90 -0.88 -12.16
N GLU A 123 -7.68 -1.91 -11.90
CA GLU A 123 -8.51 -2.54 -12.93
C GLU A 123 -9.59 -1.60 -13.45
N ARG A 124 -10.29 -0.88 -12.57
CA ARG A 124 -11.36 0.05 -12.94
C ARG A 124 -10.85 1.21 -13.78
N THR A 125 -9.67 1.73 -13.48
CA THR A 125 -9.08 2.92 -14.15
C THR A 125 -8.18 2.57 -15.33
N GLY A 126 -7.81 1.29 -15.51
CA GLY A 126 -6.83 0.88 -16.49
C GLY A 126 -5.38 1.19 -16.08
N GLY A 127 -5.14 1.59 -14.83
CA GLY A 127 -3.81 1.82 -14.28
C GLY A 127 -2.98 0.54 -14.25
N ARG A 128 -1.66 0.67 -14.26
CA ARG A 128 -0.73 -0.45 -14.32
C ARG A 128 -0.01 -0.68 -13.00
N TYR A 129 0.57 0.36 -12.42
CA TYR A 129 1.39 0.25 -11.21
C TYR A 129 0.70 0.85 -10.00
N GLY A 130 0.69 0.12 -8.91
CA GLY A 130 0.20 0.59 -7.64
C GLY A 130 1.20 0.37 -6.51
N LEU A 131 1.27 1.34 -5.61
CA LEU A 131 2.08 1.28 -4.39
C LEU A 131 1.18 1.20 -3.18
N GLN A 132 1.46 0.26 -2.29
CA GLN A 132 0.87 0.20 -0.96
C GLN A 132 1.94 0.42 0.09
N THR A 133 1.65 1.22 1.11
CA THR A 133 2.51 1.33 2.30
C THR A 133 1.69 1.45 3.58
N MET A 134 2.22 0.91 4.66
CA MET A 134 1.55 0.90 5.95
C MET A 134 2.57 1.02 7.08
N CYS A 135 2.32 1.90 8.05
CA CYS A 135 3.06 1.96 9.29
C CYS A 135 2.65 0.80 10.22
N GLU A 136 3.59 0.35 11.00
CA GLU A 136 3.44 -0.74 11.96
C GLU A 136 3.98 -0.31 13.33
N GLY A 137 3.53 -0.98 14.38
CA GLY A 137 4.01 -0.70 15.72
C GLY A 137 5.53 -0.86 15.87
N GLY A 138 6.13 -0.07 16.78
CA GLY A 138 7.58 -0.15 17.05
C GLY A 138 8.47 0.59 16.05
N GLY A 139 7.91 1.48 15.25
CA GLY A 139 8.68 2.28 14.29
C GLY A 139 8.97 1.55 12.97
N MET A 140 8.19 0.54 12.63
CA MET A 140 8.35 -0.24 11.40
C MET A 140 7.33 0.15 10.33
N ALA A 141 7.61 -0.21 9.09
CA ALA A 141 6.67 -0.15 7.98
C ALA A 141 7.02 -1.13 6.88
N ASN A 142 6.02 -1.45 6.06
CA ASN A 142 6.20 -2.12 4.78
C ASN A 142 5.85 -1.18 3.63
N ALA A 143 6.38 -1.47 2.44
CA ALA A 143 5.92 -0.90 1.17
C ALA A 143 5.99 -1.97 0.08
N THR A 144 4.98 -2.00 -0.79
CA THR A 144 4.85 -3.01 -1.83
C THR A 144 4.40 -2.34 -3.13
N ILE A 145 5.06 -2.69 -4.24
CA ILE A 145 4.64 -2.29 -5.59
C ILE A 145 4.03 -3.50 -6.28
N ILE A 146 2.85 -3.33 -6.82
CA ILE A 146 2.19 -4.31 -7.68
C ILE A 146 2.06 -3.78 -9.11
N GLU A 147 2.04 -4.69 -10.06
CA GLU A 147 1.70 -4.45 -11.45
C GLU A 147 0.42 -5.21 -11.79
N ARG A 148 -0.60 -4.50 -12.26
CA ARG A 148 -1.82 -5.12 -12.80
C ARG A 148 -1.47 -5.86 -14.11
N LEU A 149 -2.00 -7.07 -14.25
CA LEU A 149 -1.86 -7.92 -15.43
C LEU A 149 -3.21 -8.00 -16.18
N GLY A 150 -3.29 -7.51 -17.37
CA GLY A 150 -4.48 -7.61 -18.22
C GLY A 150 -5.26 -6.32 -18.38
#